data_704a3ecee067cc4fa0569e65b7638a8b
#
_entry.id   704a3ecee067cc4fa0569e65b7638a8b
#
_cell.length_a   1.000
_cell.length_b   1.000
_cell.length_c   1.000
_cell.angle_alpha   90.00
_cell.angle_beta   90.00
_cell.angle_gamma   90.00
#
_symmetry.space_group_name_H-M   'P 1'
#
loop_
_entity.id
_entity.type
_entity.pdbx_description
1 polymer ?
#
loop_
_entity_poly.entity_id
_entity_poly.type
_entity_poly.pdbx_seq_one_letter_code
_entity_poly.pdbx_strand_id
1 'polypeptide(L)'
;MNIFYLRVPTDRIGALIGINGEDKMKIETTGKVKLDIDSSSGDVEILFDNDPVLGLKARDVVQAIGRGFSPKHAMKLFNENIYFILIDINDFARNKKSHVRRIRIPFTRS
;
A
#
# COMPACT_ATOMS: atom_id res chain seq x y z
N MET A 1 10.07 -17.35 -5.79
CA MET A 1 9.65 -15.96 -5.88
C MET A 1 8.14 -15.86 -5.71
N ASN A 2 7.71 -14.93 -4.90
CA ASN A 2 6.29 -14.75 -4.63
C ASN A 2 5.78 -13.46 -5.23
N ILE A 3 4.50 -13.42 -5.52
CA ILE A 3 3.91 -12.27 -6.18
C ILE A 3 2.63 -11.87 -5.47
N PHE A 4 2.53 -10.58 -5.15
CA PHE A 4 1.24 -9.98 -4.82
C PHE A 4 0.75 -9.24 -6.05
N TYR A 5 -0.53 -9.30 -6.27
CA TYR A 5 -1.13 -8.68 -7.43
C TYR A 5 -2.21 -7.72 -7.00
N LEU A 6 -2.20 -6.52 -7.57
CA LEU A 6 -3.27 -5.57 -7.31
C LEU A 6 -3.43 -4.67 -8.51
N ARG A 7 -4.51 -3.91 -8.50
CA ARG A 7 -4.78 -2.97 -9.57
C ARG A 7 -4.85 -1.57 -9.01
N VAL A 8 -4.16 -0.65 -9.67
CA VAL A 8 -4.12 0.75 -9.29
C VAL A 8 -4.86 1.54 -10.37
N PRO A 9 -5.72 2.50 -10.00
CA PRO A 9 -6.37 3.32 -11.00
C PRO A 9 -5.33 3.95 -11.92
N THR A 10 -5.62 3.95 -13.20
CA THR A 10 -4.63 4.39 -14.18
C THR A 10 -4.22 5.84 -13.96
N ASP A 11 -5.10 6.67 -13.41
CA ASP A 11 -4.75 8.05 -13.13
C ASP A 11 -3.84 8.20 -11.91
N ARG A 12 -3.58 7.11 -11.18
CA ARG A 12 -2.64 7.13 -10.07
C ARG A 12 -1.31 6.47 -10.41
N ILE A 13 -1.20 5.91 -11.57
CA ILE A 13 0.05 5.24 -11.96
C ILE A 13 1.20 6.23 -12.02
N GLY A 14 0.95 7.43 -12.50
CA GLY A 14 2.00 8.44 -12.52
C GLY A 14 2.53 8.76 -11.14
N ALA A 15 1.65 8.83 -10.15
CA ALA A 15 2.09 9.07 -8.77
C ALA A 15 2.89 7.89 -8.23
N LEU A 16 2.51 6.70 -8.61
CA LEU A 16 3.22 5.51 -8.15
C LEU A 16 4.64 5.46 -8.72
N ILE A 17 4.79 5.78 -9.97
CA ILE A 17 6.09 5.73 -10.62
C ILE A 17 6.94 6.93 -10.22
N GLY A 18 6.34 8.11 -10.21
CA GLY A 18 7.05 9.32 -9.86
C GLY A 18 7.89 9.85 -11.00
N ILE A 19 8.50 10.98 -10.76
CA ILE A 19 9.34 11.63 -11.75
C ILE A 19 10.56 10.77 -11.99
N ASN A 20 10.80 10.42 -13.24
CA ASN A 20 11.93 9.58 -13.63
C ASN A 20 11.95 8.24 -12.90
N GLY A 21 10.79 7.76 -12.47
CA GLY A 21 10.72 6.48 -11.78
C GLY A 21 11.21 6.51 -10.35
N GLU A 22 11.38 7.68 -9.78
CA GLU A 22 12.00 7.81 -8.47
C GLU A 22 11.19 7.17 -7.36
N ASP A 23 9.87 7.37 -7.38
CA ASP A 23 9.04 6.81 -6.31
C ASP A 23 8.96 5.30 -6.41
N LYS A 24 8.86 4.80 -7.64
CA LYS A 24 8.89 3.35 -7.85
C LYS A 24 10.18 2.76 -7.31
N MET A 25 11.29 3.40 -7.59
CA MET A 25 12.58 2.91 -7.13
C MET A 25 12.69 2.93 -5.62
N LYS A 26 12.16 3.94 -4.98
CA LYS A 26 12.17 3.99 -3.52
C LYS A 26 11.38 2.86 -2.91
N ILE A 27 10.23 2.56 -3.48
CA ILE A 27 9.41 1.46 -2.98
C ILE A 27 10.16 0.14 -3.16
N GLU A 28 10.76 -0.04 -4.32
CA GLU A 28 11.48 -1.28 -4.59
C GLU A 28 12.66 -1.46 -3.65
N THR A 29 13.38 -0.39 -3.41
CA THR A 29 14.56 -0.46 -2.57
C THR A 29 14.18 -0.67 -1.10
N THR A 30 13.24 0.10 -0.62
CA THR A 30 12.86 0.04 0.79
C THR A 30 12.13 -1.25 1.11
N GLY A 31 11.27 -1.70 0.21
CA GLY A 31 10.49 -2.91 0.43
C GLY A 31 11.18 -4.18 -0.01
N LYS A 32 12.32 -4.04 -0.65
CA LYS A 32 13.05 -5.18 -1.20
C LYS A 32 12.17 -6.01 -2.11
N VAL A 33 11.48 -5.31 -2.98
CA VAL A 33 10.57 -5.94 -3.93
C VAL A 33 10.85 -5.39 -5.31
N LYS A 34 10.25 -6.01 -6.29
CA LYS A 34 10.28 -5.51 -7.65
C LYS A 34 8.85 -5.22 -8.09
N LEU A 35 8.64 -4.08 -8.68
CA LEU A 35 7.32 -3.68 -9.14
C LEU A 35 7.26 -3.81 -10.65
N ASP A 36 6.28 -4.56 -11.12
CA ASP A 36 6.01 -4.69 -12.54
C ASP A 36 4.68 -4.00 -12.79
N ILE A 37 4.71 -2.85 -13.44
CA ILE A 37 3.55 -1.99 -13.58
C ILE A 37 3.13 -1.92 -15.04
N ASP A 38 1.87 -2.24 -15.30
CA ASP A 38 1.29 -2.06 -16.62
C ASP A 38 0.52 -0.75 -16.60
N SER A 39 1.10 0.27 -17.20
CA SER A 39 0.50 1.61 -17.15
C SER A 39 -0.83 1.70 -17.88
N SER A 40 -1.06 0.84 -18.84
CA SER A 40 -2.28 0.93 -19.62
C SER A 40 -3.48 0.33 -18.88
N SER A 41 -3.24 -0.69 -18.08
CA SER A 41 -4.32 -1.36 -17.37
C SER A 41 -4.38 -1.01 -15.90
N GLY A 42 -3.25 -0.57 -15.34
CA GLY A 42 -3.17 -0.33 -13.91
C GLY A 42 -2.80 -1.58 -13.12
N ASP A 43 -2.50 -2.66 -13.79
CA ASP A 43 -2.11 -3.88 -13.08
C ASP A 43 -0.72 -3.74 -12.52
N VAL A 44 -0.55 -4.15 -11.28
CA VAL A 44 0.74 -4.08 -10.61
C VAL A 44 1.03 -5.43 -9.98
N GLU A 45 2.21 -5.94 -10.26
CA GLU A 45 2.70 -7.14 -9.61
C GLU A 45 3.87 -6.75 -8.71
N ILE A 46 3.83 -7.23 -7.50
CA ILE A 46 4.88 -6.99 -6.53
C ILE A 46 5.57 -8.31 -6.28
N LEU A 47 6.80 -8.40 -6.72
CA LEU A 47 7.57 -9.62 -6.62
C LEU A 47 8.50 -9.54 -5.43
N PHE A 48 8.46 -10.53 -4.58
CA PHE A 48 9.32 -10.56 -3.40
C PHE A 48 9.83 -11.98 -3.17
N ASP A 49 10.96 -12.09 -2.49
CA ASP A 49 11.56 -13.38 -2.31
C ASP A 49 11.41 -13.93 -0.90
N ASN A 50 12.13 -13.35 0.05
CA ASN A 50 12.27 -13.99 1.34
C ASN A 50 11.54 -13.33 2.47
N ASP A 51 11.03 -12.15 2.27
CA ASP A 51 10.43 -11.40 3.37
C ASP A 51 8.97 -11.07 3.06
N PRO A 52 8.06 -11.95 3.42
CA PRO A 52 6.66 -11.69 3.11
C PRO A 52 6.08 -10.51 3.89
N VAL A 53 6.63 -10.22 5.06
CA VAL A 53 6.14 -9.08 5.82
C VAL A 53 6.48 -7.79 5.10
N LEU A 54 7.71 -7.68 4.64
CA LEU A 54 8.12 -6.49 3.91
C LEU A 54 7.40 -6.40 2.56
N GLY A 55 7.20 -7.54 1.91
CA GLY A 55 6.42 -7.57 0.68
C GLY A 55 5.00 -7.10 0.89
N LEU A 56 4.40 -7.49 2.00
CA LEU A 56 3.06 -7.05 2.33
C LEU A 56 3.02 -5.55 2.59
N LYS A 57 4.02 -5.03 3.26
CA LYS A 57 4.11 -3.59 3.47
C LYS A 57 4.26 -2.84 2.16
N ALA A 58 5.04 -3.38 1.24
CA ALA A 58 5.17 -2.77 -0.09
C ALA A 58 3.83 -2.74 -0.79
N ARG A 59 3.06 -3.81 -0.69
CA ARG A 59 1.73 -3.83 -1.27
C ARG A 59 0.84 -2.77 -0.65
N ASP A 60 0.92 -2.61 0.66
CA ASP A 60 0.13 -1.59 1.34
C ASP A 60 0.51 -0.20 0.87
N VAL A 61 1.79 0.05 0.65
CA VAL A 61 2.25 1.34 0.15
C VAL A 61 1.68 1.60 -1.24
N VAL A 62 1.77 0.62 -2.12
CA VAL A 62 1.24 0.77 -3.47
C VAL A 62 -0.27 1.00 -3.43
N GLN A 63 -0.96 0.27 -2.59
CA GLN A 63 -2.39 0.41 -2.48
C GLN A 63 -2.78 1.78 -1.94
N ALA A 64 -2.03 2.28 -0.98
CA ALA A 64 -2.29 3.62 -0.42
C ALA A 64 -2.12 4.69 -1.49
N ILE A 65 -1.08 4.58 -2.30
CA ILE A 65 -0.89 5.52 -3.40
C ILE A 65 -2.04 5.43 -4.39
N GLY A 66 -2.49 4.23 -4.67
CA GLY A 66 -3.63 4.04 -5.55
C GLY A 66 -4.90 4.65 -5.02
N ARG A 67 -5.02 4.78 -3.70
CA ARG A 67 -6.19 5.36 -3.07
C ARG A 67 -6.10 6.88 -2.94
N GLY A 68 -4.99 7.47 -3.34
CA GLY A 68 -4.88 8.92 -3.34
C GLY A 68 -3.85 9.49 -2.38
N PHE A 69 -3.21 8.65 -1.58
CA PHE A 69 -2.16 9.14 -0.70
C PHE A 69 -0.94 9.49 -1.51
N SER A 70 -0.24 10.52 -1.09
CA SER A 70 1.00 10.85 -1.76
C SER A 70 2.05 9.78 -1.47
N PRO A 71 2.99 9.58 -2.38
CA PRO A 71 4.05 8.61 -2.12
C PRO A 71 4.79 8.88 -0.83
N LYS A 72 5.01 10.14 -0.52
CA LYS A 72 5.71 10.50 0.70
C LYS A 72 4.99 9.98 1.94
N HIS A 73 3.67 10.14 1.97
CA HIS A 73 2.90 9.65 3.10
C HIS A 73 2.81 8.13 3.11
N ALA A 74 2.62 7.55 1.94
CA ALA A 74 2.49 6.11 1.86
C ALA A 74 3.77 5.40 2.30
N MET A 75 4.92 6.00 2.01
CA MET A 75 6.20 5.39 2.38
C MET A 75 6.37 5.23 3.88
N LYS A 76 5.62 5.97 4.67
CA LYS A 76 5.71 5.84 6.11
C LYS A 76 5.26 4.47 6.59
N LEU A 77 4.49 3.78 5.80
CA LEU A 77 4.04 2.43 6.16
C LEU A 77 5.21 1.46 6.29
N PHE A 78 6.33 1.74 5.65
CA PHE A 78 7.50 0.89 5.81
C PHE A 78 8.16 1.09 7.16
N ASN A 79 8.11 2.28 7.68
CA ASN A 79 8.88 2.64 8.86
C ASN A 79 8.16 2.51 10.17
N GLU A 80 6.87 2.27 10.13
CA GLU A 80 6.05 2.24 11.33
C GLU A 80 5.38 0.90 11.45
N ASN A 81 5.00 0.54 12.65
CA ASN A 81 4.25 -0.69 12.87
C ASN A 81 2.79 -0.43 12.60
N ILE A 82 2.53 0.13 11.44
CA ILE A 82 1.18 0.47 11.03
C ILE A 82 0.89 -0.31 9.77
N TYR A 83 -0.27 -0.92 9.75
CA TYR A 83 -0.71 -1.62 8.56
C TYR A 83 -1.84 -0.83 7.95
N PHE A 84 -1.75 -0.61 6.65
CA PHE A 84 -2.82 0.05 5.92
C PHE A 84 -3.91 -0.96 5.67
N ILE A 85 -5.02 -0.77 6.32
CA ILE A 85 -6.15 -1.67 6.17
C ILE A 85 -7.22 -0.96 5.38
N LEU A 86 -7.58 -1.55 4.26
CA LEU A 86 -8.61 -0.98 3.43
C LEU A 86 -9.94 -1.51 3.91
N ILE A 87 -10.61 -0.71 4.67
CA ILE A 87 -11.88 -1.08 5.26
C ILE A 87 -12.99 -0.33 4.57
N ASP A 88 -14.07 -1.04 4.30
CA ASP A 88 -15.24 -0.38 3.78
C ASP A 88 -15.82 0.47 4.91
N ILE A 89 -15.75 1.75 4.73
CA ILE A 89 -16.20 2.68 5.74
C ILE A 89 -17.66 2.47 6.08
N ASN A 90 -18.46 2.13 5.10
CA ASN A 90 -19.86 1.90 5.35
C ASN A 90 -20.10 0.70 6.25
N ASP A 91 -19.37 -0.37 6.04
CA ASP A 91 -19.49 -1.51 6.90
C ASP A 91 -19.07 -1.17 8.31
N PHE A 92 -17.99 -0.44 8.39
CA PHE A 92 -17.45 -0.06 9.67
C PHE A 92 -18.46 0.78 10.43
N ALA A 93 -19.06 1.74 9.77
CA ALA A 93 -20.02 2.62 10.41
C ALA A 93 -21.25 1.88 10.84
N ARG A 94 -21.69 0.92 10.06
CA ARG A 94 -22.87 0.17 10.45
C ARG A 94 -22.65 -0.65 11.68
N ASN A 95 -21.50 -1.19 11.77
CA ASN A 95 -21.21 -1.99 12.88
C ASN A 95 -21.09 -1.26 14.14
N LYS A 96 -20.97 -0.14 14.06
CA LYS A 96 -20.80 0.50 15.08
C LYS A 96 -21.06 1.04 15.78
N LYS A 97 -21.30 1.54 15.45
CA LYS A 97 -21.56 2.31 16.25
C LYS A 97 -20.55 2.51 17.17
N SER A 98 -20.17 2.05 18.04
CA SER A 98 -19.16 2.35 19.01
C SER A 98 -17.89 1.64 18.72
N HIS A 99 -17.90 0.80 17.76
CA HIS A 99 -16.74 0.02 17.52
C HIS A 99 -15.64 0.74 16.86
N VAL A 100 -15.94 1.82 16.24
CA VAL A 100 -14.95 2.59 15.54
C VAL A 100 -13.76 2.86 16.41
N ARG A 101 -14.01 3.24 17.62
CA ARG A 101 -12.93 3.59 18.49
C ARG A 101 -12.06 2.42 18.83
N ARG A 102 -12.68 1.30 19.04
CA ARG A 102 -11.91 0.14 19.42
C ARG A 102 -11.01 -0.34 18.33
N ILE A 103 -11.46 -0.22 17.14
CA ILE A 103 -10.65 -0.70 16.04
C ILE A 103 -9.38 0.08 15.87
N ARG A 104 -9.45 1.37 16.04
CA ARG A 104 -8.24 2.11 15.82
C ARG A 104 -7.26 1.96 16.96
N ILE A 105 -7.73 1.62 18.14
CA ILE A 105 -6.83 1.49 19.22
C ILE A 105 -5.83 0.38 19.09
N PRO A 106 -6.25 -0.80 18.71
CA PRO A 106 -5.32 -1.92 18.71
C PRO A 106 -4.13 -1.72 17.86
N PHE A 107 -4.24 -0.88 16.93
CA PHE A 107 -3.13 -0.76 16.06
C PHE A 107 -2.08 0.07 16.62
N THR A 108 -2.42 0.69 17.58
CA THR A 108 -1.44 1.53 18.07
C THR A 108 -1.14 1.13 19.41
N ARG A 109 -1.38 0.74 19.65
CA ARG A 109 -1.09 0.79 20.54
C ARG A 109 -0.81 0.49 21.06
N SER A 110 -0.91 0.51 21.01
CA SER A 110 -0.80 0.52 21.26
C SER A 110 -0.77 0.75 21.31
#